data_f815de4730aaba4a45c9b7f970849f16
#
_entry.id   f815de4730aaba4a45c9b7f970849f16
#
_cell.length_a   1.000
_cell.length_b   1.000
_cell.length_c   1.000
_cell.angle_alpha   90.00
_cell.angle_beta   90.00
_cell.angle_gamma   90.00
#
_symmetry.space_group_name_H-M   'P 1'
#
loop_
_entity.id
_entity.type
_entity.pdbx_description
1 polymer ?
#
loop_
_entity_poly.entity_id
_entity_poly.type
_entity_poly.pdbx_seq_one_letter_code
_entity_poly.pdbx_strand_id
1 'polypeptide(L)'
;MKNILSKSILGLGLIMGLASCKKTDSPLTKVTPTNLDSIASNYYEQYLKLYPLDATAQGDLRYNDQLPINIDKDFISGEVAFYNSVQKQLENVDYKTLSDEDKVVYDVLDYTLKDKIEAYAYHPEYIPFTQFGGLPLNFPLYGSGQGSQPFKTEKDYSDWLKRMEKFPEWMDAATDNFRDGITNKVVLPKKLIVKMIPQMKAEEITTQDMEKNIFYGPIKNFPKSFTQAQKDKFSALYKDAITKKIIPAYTKMGIFLEKEYLPKGRDTDGYNSLPNGNEIYGYYVKSWTTTKKSPEEINKIGQQQVAMLRAEMEKVKQQVGFTGTLEEFITYVKTDPKAMPYKTSKDVLNGFNSILTKITPKLKTMFNVTPKTKFEIRQTEKFREASASAEYIPGTPDGKRAGIFYVPLPDPTKFNVTSGMESLFLHEAIPGHHYQVSLQQENTKLPKFMRFGWFGAYGEGWAHYCETLGPEFGLYTDPYQKMGYLSDQMLRAVRLVVDTGIHTGKMTREEAIKYFLSNISYDEGAAVAEVERYMAMPGQALGYKIGSLRIRELREKYQKELGNKFNLASFHDEVLSQGCLPLDVLNRKMELWAKKQK
;
A
#
# COMPACT_ATOMS: atom_id res chain seq x y z
N MET A 1 75.55 -52.32 -6.47
CA MET A 1 76.43 -52.35 -7.65
C MET A 1 75.76 -51.65 -8.82
N LYS A 2 76.35 -50.57 -9.22
CA LYS A 2 76.53 -50.04 -10.60
C LYS A 2 75.26 -49.81 -11.43
N ASN A 3 74.89 -48.53 -11.62
CA ASN A 3 75.21 -47.71 -12.82
C ASN A 3 74.26 -48.00 -14.01
N ILE A 4 73.71 -47.10 -14.82
CA ILE A 4 74.15 -45.78 -15.33
C ILE A 4 72.98 -45.25 -16.18
N LEU A 5 72.70 -43.94 -16.08
CA LEU A 5 72.25 -42.96 -17.07
C LEU A 5 71.52 -43.37 -18.37
N SER A 6 70.39 -42.75 -18.70
CA SER A 6 70.42 -41.74 -19.75
C SER A 6 69.07 -40.95 -19.86
N LYS A 7 69.17 -39.70 -20.26
CA LYS A 7 68.19 -38.62 -20.42
C LYS A 7 67.15 -38.94 -21.48
N SER A 8 65.92 -38.51 -21.23
CA SER A 8 65.17 -37.80 -22.27
C SER A 8 63.98 -37.02 -21.61
N ILE A 9 63.91 -35.76 -21.91
CA ILE A 9 62.91 -34.75 -21.58
C ILE A 9 61.68 -35.05 -22.38
N LEU A 10 60.48 -35.10 -21.75
CA LEU A 10 59.21 -34.63 -22.36
C LEU A 10 58.21 -34.32 -21.27
N GLY A 11 57.59 -33.19 -21.43
CA GLY A 11 56.82 -32.48 -20.46
C GLY A 11 55.57 -33.20 -19.88
N LEU A 12 55.39 -33.06 -18.59
CA LEU A 12 54.19 -33.40 -17.90
C LEU A 12 53.37 -32.10 -17.75
N GLY A 13 52.31 -31.99 -18.54
CA GLY A 13 51.29 -30.97 -18.37
C GLY A 13 50.54 -31.22 -17.06
N LEU A 14 50.66 -30.30 -16.13
CA LEU A 14 49.89 -30.24 -14.90
C LEU A 14 48.46 -29.85 -15.27
N ILE A 15 47.52 -30.79 -15.28
CA ILE A 15 46.07 -30.50 -15.32
C ILE A 15 45.69 -30.00 -13.92
N MET A 16 45.72 -28.67 -13.72
CA MET A 16 45.04 -28.05 -12.63
C MET A 16 43.54 -28.12 -12.94
N GLY A 17 42.82 -28.96 -12.20
CA GLY A 17 41.36 -28.95 -12.15
C GLY A 17 40.88 -27.59 -11.65
N LEU A 18 40.48 -26.75 -12.58
CA LEU A 18 39.68 -25.56 -12.27
C LEU A 18 38.33 -26.04 -11.75
N ALA A 19 38.19 -26.09 -10.43
CA ALA A 19 36.87 -26.06 -9.80
C ALA A 19 36.19 -24.77 -10.27
N SER A 20 35.32 -24.90 -11.28
CA SER A 20 34.42 -23.85 -11.70
C SER A 20 33.44 -23.60 -10.57
N CYS A 21 33.76 -22.67 -9.67
CA CYS A 21 32.74 -21.97 -8.91
C CYS A 21 31.82 -21.33 -9.95
N LYS A 22 30.65 -21.89 -10.15
CA LYS A 22 29.54 -21.16 -10.78
C LYS A 22 29.30 -19.92 -9.90
N LYS A 23 29.91 -18.80 -10.31
CA LYS A 23 29.38 -17.50 -9.89
C LYS A 23 27.91 -17.51 -10.31
N THR A 24 27.03 -17.53 -9.35
CA THR A 24 25.65 -17.11 -9.58
C THR A 24 25.74 -15.70 -10.14
N ASP A 25 25.41 -15.56 -11.41
CA ASP A 25 25.32 -14.25 -12.04
C ASP A 25 24.39 -13.41 -11.20
N SER A 26 24.96 -12.42 -10.52
CA SER A 26 24.19 -11.39 -9.86
C SER A 26 23.26 -10.78 -10.91
N PRO A 27 21.94 -10.65 -10.66
CA PRO A 27 21.00 -10.11 -11.65
C PRO A 27 21.25 -8.63 -12.00
N LEU A 28 22.26 -8.03 -11.38
CA LEU A 28 22.58 -6.61 -11.52
C LEU A 28 23.59 -6.39 -12.65
N THR A 29 23.10 -6.19 -13.89
CA THR A 29 23.93 -5.76 -15.02
C THR A 29 24.54 -4.39 -14.72
N LYS A 30 25.84 -4.23 -14.97
CA LYS A 30 26.49 -2.91 -14.99
C LYS A 30 25.84 -2.08 -16.10
N VAL A 31 25.03 -1.11 -15.69
CA VAL A 31 24.47 -0.13 -16.58
C VAL A 31 25.45 1.04 -16.64
N THR A 32 25.79 1.49 -17.84
CA THR A 32 26.52 2.74 -18.06
C THR A 32 25.55 3.75 -18.69
N PRO A 33 24.76 4.46 -17.89
CA PRO A 33 23.76 5.37 -18.42
C PRO A 33 24.43 6.65 -18.91
N THR A 34 23.88 7.21 -19.97
CA THR A 34 24.34 8.46 -20.56
C THR A 34 23.49 9.66 -20.17
N ASN A 35 22.27 9.41 -19.64
CA ASN A 35 21.32 10.44 -19.25
C ASN A 35 20.32 9.95 -18.18
N LEU A 36 19.51 10.87 -17.63
CA LEU A 36 18.52 10.59 -16.58
C LEU A 36 17.46 9.56 -17.00
N ASP A 37 16.98 9.63 -18.25
CA ASP A 37 15.96 8.68 -18.75
C ASP A 37 16.49 7.25 -18.77
N SER A 38 17.75 7.07 -19.16
CA SER A 38 18.38 5.74 -19.14
C SER A 38 18.53 5.22 -17.72
N ILE A 39 18.92 6.07 -16.76
CA ILE A 39 19.02 5.71 -15.34
C ILE A 39 17.66 5.28 -14.81
N ALA A 40 16.63 6.09 -15.02
CA ALA A 40 15.28 5.85 -14.57
C ALA A 40 14.67 4.56 -15.18
N SER A 41 14.89 4.35 -16.48
CA SER A 41 14.41 3.16 -17.19
C SER A 41 15.10 1.89 -16.69
N ASN A 42 16.42 1.93 -16.53
CA ASN A 42 17.19 0.80 -16.04
C ASN A 42 16.88 0.47 -14.58
N TYR A 43 16.69 1.49 -13.73
CA TYR A 43 16.19 1.31 -12.36
C TYR A 43 14.90 0.51 -12.36
N TYR A 44 13.90 0.93 -13.14
CA TYR A 44 12.60 0.28 -13.17
C TYR A 44 12.66 -1.16 -13.70
N GLU A 45 13.42 -1.42 -14.76
CA GLU A 45 13.58 -2.78 -15.31
C GLU A 45 14.26 -3.73 -14.33
N GLN A 46 15.24 -3.26 -13.54
CA GLN A 46 15.85 -4.07 -12.48
C GLN A 46 14.89 -4.24 -11.28
N TYR A 47 14.15 -3.19 -10.89
CA TYR A 47 13.13 -3.27 -9.86
C TYR A 47 12.11 -4.38 -10.15
N LEU A 48 11.59 -4.47 -11.37
CA LEU A 48 10.63 -5.52 -11.75
C LEU A 48 11.21 -6.95 -11.66
N LYS A 49 12.50 -7.12 -11.85
CA LYS A 49 13.18 -8.41 -11.66
C LYS A 49 13.32 -8.77 -10.18
N LEU A 50 13.58 -7.78 -9.33
CA LEU A 50 13.67 -7.95 -7.89
C LEU A 50 12.29 -8.22 -7.27
N TYR A 51 11.24 -7.64 -7.84
CA TYR A 51 9.85 -7.71 -7.35
C TYR A 51 8.87 -8.28 -8.39
N PRO A 52 8.96 -9.59 -8.71
CA PRO A 52 8.12 -10.23 -9.71
C PRO A 52 6.62 -10.17 -9.45
N LEU A 53 6.20 -10.09 -8.17
CA LEU A 53 4.78 -9.94 -7.81
C LEU A 53 4.26 -8.55 -8.18
N ASP A 54 5.07 -7.50 -8.03
CA ASP A 54 4.72 -6.15 -8.45
C ASP A 54 4.64 -6.06 -9.98
N ALA A 55 5.58 -6.73 -10.68
CA ALA A 55 5.53 -6.87 -12.13
C ALA A 55 4.20 -7.50 -12.58
N THR A 56 3.81 -8.61 -11.95
CA THR A 56 2.52 -9.29 -12.23
C THR A 56 1.33 -8.38 -11.98
N ALA A 57 1.33 -7.63 -10.87
CA ALA A 57 0.24 -6.71 -10.50
C ALA A 57 0.08 -5.58 -11.54
N GLN A 58 1.18 -5.14 -12.15
CA GLN A 58 1.20 -4.13 -13.21
C GLN A 58 0.93 -4.70 -14.62
N GLY A 59 0.75 -6.02 -14.74
CA GLY A 59 0.49 -6.72 -16.01
C GLY A 59 1.75 -7.10 -16.79
N ASP A 60 2.94 -6.98 -16.20
CA ASP A 60 4.19 -7.48 -16.78
C ASP A 60 4.39 -8.95 -16.38
N LEU A 61 4.15 -9.83 -17.33
CA LEU A 61 4.13 -11.28 -17.10
C LEU A 61 5.50 -11.96 -17.27
N ARG A 62 6.57 -11.19 -17.51
CA ARG A 62 7.92 -11.74 -17.80
C ARG A 62 8.49 -12.56 -16.63
N TYR A 63 8.07 -12.26 -15.42
CA TYR A 63 8.63 -12.84 -14.19
C TYR A 63 7.59 -13.63 -13.37
N ASN A 64 6.48 -14.07 -14.00
CA ASN A 64 5.37 -14.73 -13.31
C ASN A 64 5.73 -16.08 -12.67
N ASP A 65 6.85 -16.67 -13.06
CA ASP A 65 7.36 -17.93 -12.55
C ASP A 65 8.38 -17.76 -11.40
N GLN A 66 8.63 -16.53 -10.95
CA GLN A 66 9.66 -16.22 -9.95
C GLN A 66 9.04 -15.77 -8.63
N LEU A 67 9.60 -16.27 -7.53
CA LEU A 67 9.35 -15.83 -6.17
C LEU A 67 10.71 -15.75 -5.44
N PRO A 68 11.42 -14.61 -5.50
CA PRO A 68 12.68 -14.45 -4.78
C PRO A 68 12.44 -14.43 -3.27
N ILE A 69 13.44 -14.84 -2.51
CA ILE A 69 13.45 -14.76 -1.06
C ILE A 69 13.92 -13.35 -0.68
N ASN A 70 13.05 -12.36 -0.90
CA ASN A 70 13.40 -10.94 -0.80
C ASN A 70 13.67 -10.44 0.62
N ILE A 71 13.65 -11.34 1.60
CA ILE A 71 13.94 -11.08 3.01
C ILE A 71 15.22 -11.77 3.49
N ASP A 72 15.94 -12.47 2.63
CA ASP A 72 17.22 -13.06 3.00
C ASP A 72 18.39 -12.05 2.89
N LYS A 73 19.48 -12.36 3.59
CA LYS A 73 20.64 -11.46 3.71
C LYS A 73 21.35 -11.21 2.37
N ASP A 74 21.39 -12.21 1.50
CA ASP A 74 22.06 -12.08 0.20
C ASP A 74 21.22 -11.23 -0.75
N PHE A 75 19.89 -11.42 -0.76
CA PHE A 75 19.00 -10.57 -1.52
C PHE A 75 19.09 -9.11 -1.06
N ILE A 76 18.97 -8.86 0.25
CA ILE A 76 19.06 -7.51 0.85
C ILE A 76 20.40 -6.85 0.49
N SER A 77 21.52 -7.57 0.63
CA SER A 77 22.85 -7.05 0.27
C SER A 77 22.93 -6.68 -1.21
N GLY A 78 22.38 -7.53 -2.08
CA GLY A 78 22.30 -7.28 -3.52
C GLY A 78 21.42 -6.07 -3.86
N GLU A 79 20.30 -5.93 -3.20
CA GLU A 79 19.37 -4.82 -3.40
C GLU A 79 19.99 -3.49 -2.93
N VAL A 80 20.61 -3.45 -1.76
CA VAL A 80 21.32 -2.25 -1.26
C VAL A 80 22.46 -1.87 -2.22
N ALA A 81 23.24 -2.85 -2.72
CA ALA A 81 24.28 -2.59 -3.70
C ALA A 81 23.71 -2.02 -5.01
N PHE A 82 22.56 -2.53 -5.44
CA PHE A 82 21.86 -2.00 -6.61
C PHE A 82 21.43 -0.53 -6.39
N TYR A 83 20.76 -0.22 -5.29
CA TYR A 83 20.33 1.16 -5.02
C TYR A 83 21.52 2.13 -4.91
N ASN A 84 22.58 1.74 -4.23
CA ASN A 84 23.82 2.53 -4.18
C ASN A 84 24.45 2.75 -5.56
N SER A 85 24.41 1.74 -6.44
CA SER A 85 24.90 1.85 -7.81
C SER A 85 24.10 2.87 -8.62
N VAL A 86 22.76 2.84 -8.50
CA VAL A 86 21.88 3.81 -9.19
C VAL A 86 22.08 5.21 -8.60
N GLN A 87 22.23 5.33 -7.27
CA GLN A 87 22.49 6.61 -6.61
C GLN A 87 23.76 7.28 -7.14
N LYS A 88 24.87 6.52 -7.26
CA LYS A 88 26.12 7.02 -7.85
C LYS A 88 25.98 7.46 -9.31
N GLN A 89 25.13 6.77 -10.08
CA GLN A 89 24.87 7.17 -11.47
C GLN A 89 24.07 8.48 -11.51
N LEU A 90 23.10 8.63 -10.61
CA LEU A 90 22.28 9.83 -10.49
C LEU A 90 23.11 11.06 -10.09
N GLU A 91 24.09 10.89 -9.19
CA GLU A 91 25.02 11.94 -8.76
C GLU A 91 25.88 12.51 -9.89
N ASN A 92 26.10 11.74 -10.97
CA ASN A 92 26.83 12.21 -12.17
C ASN A 92 25.96 13.03 -13.13
N VAL A 93 24.66 13.17 -12.87
CA VAL A 93 23.77 14.02 -13.67
C VAL A 93 23.90 15.47 -13.20
N ASP A 94 24.24 16.38 -14.11
CA ASP A 94 24.26 17.81 -13.78
C ASP A 94 22.83 18.34 -13.59
N TYR A 95 22.37 18.36 -12.35
CA TYR A 95 21.06 18.82 -11.94
C TYR A 95 20.69 20.21 -12.46
N LYS A 96 21.70 21.11 -12.63
CA LYS A 96 21.47 22.50 -13.06
C LYS A 96 21.04 22.59 -14.51
N THR A 97 21.44 21.64 -15.34
CA THR A 97 21.13 21.59 -16.78
C THR A 97 19.77 20.95 -17.07
N LEU A 98 19.16 20.29 -16.08
CA LEU A 98 17.88 19.62 -16.24
C LEU A 98 16.73 20.62 -16.44
N SER A 99 15.74 20.23 -17.23
CA SER A 99 14.43 20.92 -17.29
C SER A 99 13.73 20.88 -15.92
N ASP A 100 12.72 21.72 -15.71
CA ASP A 100 11.97 21.68 -14.46
C ASP A 100 11.26 20.31 -14.26
N GLU A 101 10.78 19.72 -15.34
CA GLU A 101 10.18 18.39 -15.37
C GLU A 101 11.18 17.31 -14.99
N ASP A 102 12.39 17.33 -15.58
CA ASP A 102 13.44 16.36 -15.28
C ASP A 102 14.00 16.51 -13.86
N LYS A 103 14.02 17.72 -13.31
CA LYS A 103 14.36 17.93 -11.90
C LYS A 103 13.40 17.18 -10.97
N VAL A 104 12.10 17.15 -11.30
CA VAL A 104 11.15 16.35 -10.53
C VAL A 104 11.45 14.85 -10.65
N VAL A 105 11.76 14.36 -11.85
CA VAL A 105 12.16 12.95 -12.06
C VAL A 105 13.40 12.61 -11.23
N TYR A 106 14.43 13.47 -11.29
CA TYR A 106 15.64 13.32 -10.49
C TYR A 106 15.34 13.26 -8.99
N ASP A 107 14.57 14.24 -8.49
CA ASP A 107 14.25 14.38 -7.08
C ASP A 107 13.43 13.19 -6.54
N VAL A 108 12.50 12.65 -7.33
CA VAL A 108 11.71 11.47 -6.96
C VAL A 108 12.59 10.22 -6.90
N LEU A 109 13.47 10.05 -7.88
CA LEU A 109 14.38 8.90 -7.90
C LEU A 109 15.39 8.98 -6.74
N ASP A 110 16.00 10.14 -6.51
CA ASP A 110 16.93 10.40 -5.40
C ASP A 110 16.27 10.12 -4.03
N TYR A 111 15.04 10.63 -3.84
CA TYR A 111 14.27 10.36 -2.62
C TYR A 111 14.02 8.85 -2.44
N THR A 112 13.57 8.19 -3.51
CA THR A 112 13.24 6.75 -3.47
C THR A 112 14.46 5.91 -3.10
N LEU A 113 15.61 6.18 -3.73
CA LEU A 113 16.84 5.45 -3.47
C LEU A 113 17.32 5.66 -2.04
N LYS A 114 17.34 6.91 -1.56
CA LYS A 114 17.76 7.25 -0.19
C LYS A 114 16.86 6.62 0.85
N ASP A 115 15.53 6.67 0.67
CA ASP A 115 14.57 6.05 1.58
C ASP A 115 14.74 4.53 1.66
N LYS A 116 14.92 3.87 0.50
CA LYS A 116 15.16 2.42 0.42
C LYS A 116 16.48 2.00 1.06
N ILE A 117 17.55 2.76 0.87
CA ILE A 117 18.86 2.47 1.49
C ILE A 117 18.77 2.66 3.01
N GLU A 118 18.14 3.75 3.47
CA GLU A 118 17.99 4.05 4.90
C GLU A 118 17.15 3.00 5.63
N ALA A 119 16.11 2.45 4.97
CA ALA A 119 15.25 1.41 5.55
C ALA A 119 16.05 0.25 6.14
N TYR A 120 17.05 -0.22 5.43
CA TYR A 120 17.85 -1.39 5.83
C TYR A 120 18.79 -1.14 7.01
N ALA A 121 19.03 0.13 7.39
CA ALA A 121 19.73 0.44 8.64
C ALA A 121 18.92 0.04 9.89
N TYR A 122 17.62 -0.16 9.75
CA TYR A 122 16.68 -0.49 10.83
C TYR A 122 16.20 -1.94 10.81
N HIS A 123 16.77 -2.79 9.98
CA HIS A 123 16.49 -4.23 9.93
C HIS A 123 14.99 -4.58 9.82
N PRO A 124 14.27 -4.08 8.79
CA PRO A 124 12.84 -4.40 8.62
C PRO A 124 12.59 -5.91 8.45
N GLU A 125 13.59 -6.67 8.01
CA GLU A 125 13.54 -8.11 7.86
C GLU A 125 13.34 -8.86 9.19
N TYR A 126 13.62 -8.28 10.35
CA TYR A 126 13.36 -8.92 11.65
C TYR A 126 11.87 -9.11 11.95
N ILE A 127 11.00 -8.38 11.24
CA ILE A 127 9.53 -8.54 11.30
C ILE A 127 9.03 -8.73 9.86
N PRO A 128 9.21 -9.92 9.26
CA PRO A 128 8.95 -10.16 7.83
C PRO A 128 7.46 -10.04 7.44
N PHE A 129 6.56 -10.22 8.39
CA PHE A 129 5.13 -9.98 8.23
C PHE A 129 4.43 -9.80 9.58
N THR A 130 3.21 -9.24 9.54
CA THR A 130 2.35 -9.00 10.70
C THR A 130 0.96 -9.58 10.45
N GLN A 131 0.03 -9.47 11.43
CA GLN A 131 -1.38 -9.85 11.22
C GLN A 131 -2.08 -8.97 10.17
N PHE A 132 -1.50 -7.85 9.79
CA PHE A 132 -2.11 -6.89 8.87
C PHE A 132 -1.58 -7.04 7.43
N GLY A 133 -0.35 -7.50 7.23
CA GLY A 133 0.21 -7.59 5.89
C GLY A 133 1.49 -8.40 5.80
N GLY A 134 1.83 -8.78 4.58
CA GLY A 134 3.00 -9.55 4.20
C GLY A 134 2.66 -10.70 3.26
N LEU A 135 3.70 -11.34 2.73
CA LEU A 135 3.53 -12.38 1.72
C LEU A 135 2.58 -13.51 2.14
N PRO A 136 2.64 -14.05 3.38
CA PRO A 136 1.74 -15.14 3.77
C PRO A 136 0.25 -14.79 3.73
N LEU A 137 -0.11 -13.51 3.89
CA LEU A 137 -1.50 -13.06 3.80
C LEU A 137 -1.96 -12.80 2.37
N ASN A 138 -1.03 -12.33 1.50
CA ASN A 138 -1.35 -11.98 0.12
C ASN A 138 -1.25 -13.20 -0.83
N PHE A 139 -0.41 -14.19 -0.50
CA PHE A 139 -0.15 -15.34 -1.36
C PHE A 139 -1.41 -16.18 -1.66
N PRO A 140 -2.33 -16.42 -0.70
CA PRO A 140 -3.61 -17.07 -0.97
C PRO A 140 -4.47 -16.31 -1.98
N LEU A 141 -4.50 -14.97 -1.91
CA LEU A 141 -5.26 -14.16 -2.86
C LEU A 141 -4.71 -14.29 -4.29
N TYR A 142 -3.38 -14.27 -4.45
CA TYR A 142 -2.76 -14.51 -5.77
C TYR A 142 -3.10 -15.91 -6.30
N GLY A 143 -3.06 -16.93 -5.43
CA GLY A 143 -3.31 -18.33 -5.78
C GLY A 143 -4.77 -18.70 -5.99
N SER A 144 -5.71 -17.88 -5.52
CA SER A 144 -7.17 -18.15 -5.61
C SER A 144 -7.73 -18.09 -7.04
N GLY A 145 -7.00 -17.46 -7.96
CA GLY A 145 -7.51 -17.11 -9.30
C GLY A 145 -8.33 -15.83 -9.36
N GLN A 146 -8.42 -15.08 -8.24
CA GLN A 146 -9.18 -13.83 -8.13
C GLN A 146 -8.28 -12.60 -7.98
N GLY A 147 -6.97 -12.82 -7.78
CA GLY A 147 -5.97 -11.77 -7.69
C GLY A 147 -5.37 -11.38 -9.04
N SER A 148 -4.21 -10.71 -9.01
CA SER A 148 -3.49 -10.24 -10.20
C SER A 148 -2.78 -11.36 -10.98
N GLN A 149 -2.54 -12.53 -10.35
CA GLN A 149 -1.94 -13.69 -11.03
C GLN A 149 -2.91 -14.21 -12.11
N PRO A 150 -2.48 -14.28 -13.38
CA PRO A 150 -3.34 -14.81 -14.44
C PRO A 150 -3.42 -16.35 -14.39
N PHE A 151 -4.58 -16.89 -14.83
CA PHE A 151 -4.85 -18.32 -15.00
C PHE A 151 -5.64 -18.55 -16.31
N LYS A 152 -5.04 -18.17 -17.45
CA LYS A 152 -5.67 -18.23 -18.78
C LYS A 152 -5.05 -19.28 -19.70
N THR A 153 -3.76 -19.58 -19.50
CA THR A 153 -2.95 -20.46 -20.35
C THR A 153 -2.24 -21.51 -19.50
N GLU A 154 -1.79 -22.61 -20.13
CA GLU A 154 -0.95 -23.61 -19.43
C GLU A 154 0.31 -23.00 -18.81
N LYS A 155 0.87 -21.98 -19.47
CA LYS A 155 2.03 -21.26 -18.93
C LYS A 155 1.69 -20.59 -17.61
N ASP A 156 0.54 -19.93 -17.50
CA ASP A 156 0.13 -19.26 -16.25
C ASP A 156 0.02 -20.24 -15.09
N TYR A 157 -0.58 -21.42 -15.35
CA TYR A 157 -0.68 -22.49 -14.35
C TYR A 157 0.69 -23.04 -13.96
N SER A 158 1.59 -23.23 -14.92
CA SER A 158 2.96 -23.70 -14.66
C SER A 158 3.80 -22.66 -13.92
N ASP A 159 3.65 -21.39 -14.24
CA ASP A 159 4.36 -20.29 -13.58
C ASP A 159 3.95 -20.19 -12.11
N TRP A 160 2.63 -20.30 -11.82
CA TRP A 160 2.15 -20.29 -10.44
C TRP A 160 2.64 -21.50 -9.63
N LEU A 161 2.69 -22.69 -10.23
CA LEU A 161 3.28 -23.87 -9.58
C LEU A 161 4.71 -23.61 -9.12
N LYS A 162 5.56 -22.96 -9.94
CA LYS A 162 6.92 -22.61 -9.54
C LYS A 162 6.96 -21.65 -8.34
N ARG A 163 6.03 -20.70 -8.27
CA ARG A 163 5.89 -19.83 -7.10
C ARG A 163 5.47 -20.62 -5.85
N MET A 164 4.53 -21.56 -5.99
CA MET A 164 4.12 -22.45 -4.90
C MET A 164 5.28 -23.34 -4.40
N GLU A 165 6.14 -23.80 -5.30
CA GLU A 165 7.34 -24.59 -4.95
C GLU A 165 8.38 -23.78 -4.16
N LYS A 166 8.48 -22.48 -4.42
CA LYS A 166 9.42 -21.56 -3.74
C LYS A 166 8.88 -20.99 -2.43
N PHE A 167 7.57 -20.97 -2.23
CA PHE A 167 6.94 -20.37 -1.07
C PHE A 167 7.44 -20.95 0.28
N PRO A 168 7.65 -22.30 0.45
CA PRO A 168 8.22 -22.81 1.69
C PRO A 168 9.58 -22.24 2.07
N GLU A 169 10.46 -21.99 1.08
CA GLU A 169 11.78 -21.40 1.32
C GLU A 169 11.64 -19.97 1.87
N TRP A 170 10.67 -19.20 1.34
CA TRP A 170 10.37 -17.86 1.87
C TRP A 170 9.87 -17.94 3.33
N MET A 171 8.98 -18.91 3.64
CA MET A 171 8.46 -19.11 5.00
C MET A 171 9.56 -19.55 5.98
N ASP A 172 10.53 -20.34 5.52
CA ASP A 172 11.69 -20.73 6.33
C ASP A 172 12.59 -19.51 6.61
N ALA A 173 12.89 -18.70 5.60
CA ALA A 173 13.63 -17.44 5.77
C ALA A 173 12.89 -16.47 6.73
N ALA A 174 11.57 -16.37 6.63
CA ALA A 174 10.79 -15.56 7.56
C ALA A 174 10.89 -16.08 9.01
N THR A 175 10.92 -17.40 9.19
CA THR A 175 11.13 -18.01 10.52
C THR A 175 12.49 -17.64 11.09
N ASP A 176 13.55 -17.70 10.27
CA ASP A 176 14.90 -17.37 10.70
C ASP A 176 15.04 -15.88 11.01
N ASN A 177 14.42 -15.01 10.22
CA ASN A 177 14.39 -13.58 10.45
C ASN A 177 13.64 -13.22 11.76
N PHE A 178 12.53 -13.88 12.08
CA PHE A 178 11.90 -13.72 13.39
C PHE A 178 12.82 -14.16 14.54
N ARG A 179 13.64 -15.21 14.37
CA ARG A 179 14.64 -15.64 15.36
C ARG A 179 15.76 -14.63 15.51
N ASP A 180 16.22 -14.04 14.40
CA ASP A 180 17.16 -12.92 14.43
C ASP A 180 16.54 -11.71 15.18
N GLY A 181 15.25 -11.44 14.96
CA GLY A 181 14.48 -10.45 15.71
C GLY A 181 14.42 -10.74 17.22
N ILE A 182 14.17 -12.00 17.63
CA ILE A 182 14.21 -12.41 19.05
C ILE A 182 15.61 -12.13 19.64
N THR A 183 16.65 -12.53 18.92
CA THR A 183 18.06 -12.34 19.37
C THR A 183 18.40 -10.87 19.57
N ASN A 184 17.92 -10.01 18.66
CA ASN A 184 18.15 -8.56 18.69
C ASN A 184 17.08 -7.79 19.49
N LYS A 185 16.12 -8.48 20.14
CA LYS A 185 15.03 -7.89 20.93
C LYS A 185 14.09 -6.98 20.11
N VAL A 186 14.02 -7.22 18.80
CA VAL A 186 13.07 -6.56 17.88
C VAL A 186 11.95 -7.55 17.58
N VAL A 187 10.91 -7.53 18.42
CA VAL A 187 9.80 -8.48 18.35
C VAL A 187 8.45 -7.77 18.37
N LEU A 188 7.43 -8.42 17.81
CA LEU A 188 6.06 -7.90 17.85
C LEU A 188 5.44 -7.95 19.24
N PRO A 189 4.45 -7.09 19.54
CA PRO A 189 3.59 -7.24 20.71
C PRO A 189 2.86 -8.58 20.68
N LYS A 190 2.77 -9.26 21.83
CA LYS A 190 1.99 -10.52 21.97
C LYS A 190 0.57 -10.39 21.45
N LYS A 191 -0.06 -9.22 21.66
CA LYS A 191 -1.43 -8.90 21.19
C LYS A 191 -1.59 -9.05 19.68
N LEU A 192 -0.53 -8.75 18.90
CA LEU A 192 -0.53 -8.94 17.44
C LEU A 192 -0.22 -10.38 17.05
N ILE A 193 0.75 -11.01 17.72
CA ILE A 193 1.15 -12.39 17.42
C ILE A 193 -0.03 -13.37 17.58
N VAL A 194 -0.87 -13.20 18.62
CA VAL A 194 -2.07 -14.05 18.82
C VAL A 194 -3.07 -13.92 17.66
N LYS A 195 -3.05 -12.84 16.89
CA LYS A 195 -3.88 -12.66 15.69
C LYS A 195 -3.27 -13.35 14.45
N MET A 196 -1.94 -13.46 14.38
CA MET A 196 -1.24 -14.12 13.28
C MET A 196 -1.43 -15.64 13.29
N ILE A 197 -1.48 -16.25 14.48
CA ILE A 197 -1.58 -17.70 14.63
C ILE A 197 -2.81 -18.29 13.92
N PRO A 198 -4.06 -17.83 14.13
CA PRO A 198 -5.22 -18.35 13.42
C PRO A 198 -5.16 -18.10 11.91
N GLN A 199 -4.53 -17.03 11.46
CA GLN A 199 -4.34 -16.76 10.01
C GLN A 199 -3.48 -17.85 9.35
N MET A 200 -2.42 -18.32 10.02
CA MET A 200 -1.59 -19.41 9.52
C MET A 200 -2.28 -20.79 9.61
N LYS A 201 -3.34 -20.90 10.40
CA LYS A 201 -4.14 -22.13 10.61
C LYS A 201 -5.51 -22.06 9.94
N ALA A 202 -5.76 -21.05 9.11
CA ALA A 202 -7.04 -20.85 8.44
C ALA A 202 -7.45 -22.10 7.65
N GLU A 203 -8.71 -22.55 7.83
CA GLU A 203 -9.21 -23.81 7.25
C GLU A 203 -9.10 -23.80 5.72
N GLU A 204 -9.43 -22.69 5.09
CA GLU A 204 -9.37 -22.50 3.64
C GLU A 204 -7.95 -22.60 3.05
N ILE A 205 -6.92 -22.51 3.88
CA ILE A 205 -5.50 -22.65 3.48
C ILE A 205 -5.00 -24.06 3.81
N THR A 206 -5.34 -24.59 4.99
CA THR A 206 -4.71 -25.79 5.55
C THR A 206 -5.53 -27.07 5.36
N THR A 207 -6.74 -26.98 4.81
CA THR A 207 -7.58 -28.16 4.56
C THR A 207 -6.99 -29.07 3.48
N GLN A 208 -7.13 -30.40 3.69
CA GLN A 208 -6.83 -31.43 2.70
C GLN A 208 -7.98 -31.62 1.69
N ASP A 209 -9.15 -31.06 1.98
CA ASP A 209 -10.29 -31.02 1.06
C ASP A 209 -10.04 -29.98 -0.03
N MET A 210 -9.64 -30.43 -1.22
CA MET A 210 -9.31 -29.54 -2.35
C MET A 210 -10.47 -28.66 -2.77
N GLU A 211 -11.72 -29.10 -2.58
CA GLU A 211 -12.88 -28.28 -2.93
C GLU A 211 -13.03 -27.03 -2.05
N LYS A 212 -12.50 -27.09 -0.83
CA LYS A 212 -12.50 -25.96 0.11
C LYS A 212 -11.19 -25.18 0.10
N ASN A 213 -10.10 -25.75 -0.44
CA ASN A 213 -8.79 -25.11 -0.41
C ASN A 213 -8.73 -23.93 -1.39
N ILE A 214 -8.31 -22.76 -0.91
CA ILE A 214 -8.28 -21.52 -1.69
C ILE A 214 -7.32 -21.61 -2.88
N PHE A 215 -6.18 -22.30 -2.74
CA PHE A 215 -5.19 -22.49 -3.81
C PHE A 215 -5.66 -23.41 -4.93
N TYR A 216 -6.74 -24.15 -4.71
CA TYR A 216 -7.36 -25.00 -5.73
C TYR A 216 -8.39 -24.24 -6.58
N GLY A 217 -8.64 -22.96 -6.30
CA GLY A 217 -9.57 -22.10 -7.01
C GLY A 217 -9.40 -22.07 -8.53
N PRO A 218 -8.18 -21.91 -9.08
CA PRO A 218 -7.94 -21.97 -10.53
C PRO A 218 -8.29 -23.33 -11.16
N ILE A 219 -8.12 -24.42 -10.43
CA ILE A 219 -8.42 -25.78 -10.88
C ILE A 219 -9.94 -25.99 -11.00
N LYS A 220 -10.72 -25.44 -10.10
CA LYS A 220 -12.18 -25.46 -10.17
C LYS A 220 -12.73 -24.60 -11.33
N ASN A 221 -11.94 -23.66 -11.83
CA ASN A 221 -12.34 -22.65 -12.80
C ASN A 221 -11.44 -22.65 -14.05
N PHE A 222 -11.11 -23.83 -14.58
CA PHE A 222 -10.30 -23.93 -15.80
C PHE A 222 -10.88 -23.15 -16.98
N PRO A 223 -10.04 -22.53 -17.81
CA PRO A 223 -10.47 -21.97 -19.09
C PRO A 223 -11.17 -23.02 -19.96
N LYS A 224 -12.20 -22.61 -20.68
CA LYS A 224 -12.95 -23.51 -21.62
C LYS A 224 -12.05 -24.11 -22.69
N SER A 225 -10.94 -23.49 -23.02
CA SER A 225 -9.96 -23.95 -24.02
C SER A 225 -9.12 -25.14 -23.57
N PHE A 226 -9.11 -25.49 -22.27
CA PHE A 226 -8.30 -26.60 -21.74
C PHE A 226 -8.92 -27.95 -22.08
N THR A 227 -8.09 -28.83 -22.64
CA THR A 227 -8.43 -30.24 -22.85
C THR A 227 -8.55 -30.99 -21.53
N GLN A 228 -9.21 -32.15 -21.53
CA GLN A 228 -9.33 -32.98 -20.33
C GLN A 228 -7.95 -33.42 -19.82
N ALA A 229 -7.02 -33.79 -20.71
CA ALA A 229 -5.65 -34.18 -20.34
C ALA A 229 -4.88 -33.04 -19.63
N GLN A 230 -5.06 -31.79 -20.07
CA GLN A 230 -4.47 -30.61 -19.41
C GLN A 230 -5.07 -30.40 -18.02
N LYS A 231 -6.41 -30.52 -17.90
CA LYS A 231 -7.11 -30.40 -16.62
C LYS A 231 -6.65 -31.47 -15.65
N ASP A 232 -6.56 -32.73 -16.05
CA ASP A 232 -6.11 -33.85 -15.22
C ASP A 232 -4.68 -33.63 -14.76
N LYS A 233 -3.77 -33.22 -15.65
CA LYS A 233 -2.38 -32.88 -15.36
C LYS A 233 -2.28 -31.80 -14.29
N PHE A 234 -2.92 -30.64 -14.49
CA PHE A 234 -2.82 -29.54 -13.55
C PHE A 234 -3.54 -29.81 -12.23
N SER A 235 -4.66 -30.56 -12.25
CA SER A 235 -5.33 -30.98 -11.03
C SER A 235 -4.41 -31.81 -10.14
N ALA A 236 -3.68 -32.77 -10.72
CA ALA A 236 -2.71 -33.59 -9.98
C ALA A 236 -1.54 -32.75 -9.43
N LEU A 237 -0.94 -31.89 -10.26
CA LEU A 237 0.21 -31.05 -9.86
C LEU A 237 -0.16 -30.05 -8.76
N TYR A 238 -1.33 -29.40 -8.87
CA TYR A 238 -1.78 -28.45 -7.84
C TYR A 238 -2.10 -29.16 -6.51
N LYS A 239 -2.79 -30.30 -6.58
CA LYS A 239 -3.04 -31.11 -5.38
C LYS A 239 -1.73 -31.49 -4.69
N ASP A 240 -0.73 -31.92 -5.45
CA ASP A 240 0.60 -32.29 -4.93
C ASP A 240 1.30 -31.07 -4.29
N ALA A 241 1.35 -29.95 -4.98
CA ALA A 241 1.97 -28.70 -4.50
C ALA A 241 1.27 -28.18 -3.23
N ILE A 242 -0.07 -28.16 -3.20
CA ILE A 242 -0.84 -27.72 -2.04
C ILE A 242 -0.55 -28.65 -0.85
N THR A 243 -0.65 -29.96 -1.05
CA THR A 243 -0.52 -30.95 0.03
C THR A 243 0.90 -31.03 0.58
N LYS A 244 1.93 -31.00 -0.31
CA LYS A 244 3.33 -31.24 0.09
C LYS A 244 4.14 -29.96 0.35
N LYS A 245 3.68 -28.81 -0.12
CA LYS A 245 4.42 -27.55 -0.01
C LYS A 245 3.64 -26.49 0.79
N ILE A 246 2.44 -26.11 0.35
CA ILE A 246 1.70 -24.99 0.92
C ILE A 246 1.21 -25.30 2.33
N ILE A 247 0.43 -26.38 2.51
CA ILE A 247 -0.12 -26.76 3.83
C ILE A 247 0.98 -26.96 4.87
N PRO A 248 2.08 -27.71 4.59
CA PRO A 248 3.17 -27.84 5.55
C PRO A 248 3.85 -26.52 5.90
N ALA A 249 4.05 -25.60 4.94
CA ALA A 249 4.68 -24.30 5.17
C ALA A 249 3.85 -23.44 6.14
N TYR A 250 2.54 -23.31 5.90
CA TYR A 250 1.65 -22.59 6.81
C TYR A 250 1.55 -23.24 8.19
N THR A 251 1.43 -24.58 8.23
CA THR A 251 1.37 -25.33 9.49
C THR A 251 2.63 -25.13 10.33
N LYS A 252 3.82 -25.23 9.71
CA LYS A 252 5.12 -25.02 10.36
C LYS A 252 5.21 -23.60 10.93
N MET A 253 4.84 -22.56 10.14
CA MET A 253 4.83 -21.17 10.58
C MET A 253 3.84 -20.96 11.75
N GLY A 254 2.64 -21.52 11.69
CA GLY A 254 1.65 -21.43 12.77
C GLY A 254 2.16 -22.06 14.08
N ILE A 255 2.86 -23.20 14.00
CA ILE A 255 3.49 -23.86 15.17
C ILE A 255 4.63 -22.98 15.72
N PHE A 256 5.49 -22.43 14.84
CA PHE A 256 6.58 -21.53 15.24
C PHE A 256 6.05 -20.29 15.96
N LEU A 257 5.05 -19.61 15.38
CA LEU A 257 4.44 -18.42 15.98
C LEU A 257 3.86 -18.74 17.38
N GLU A 258 3.19 -19.90 17.54
CA GLU A 258 2.55 -20.28 18.80
C GLU A 258 3.57 -20.73 19.87
N LYS A 259 4.54 -21.57 19.48
CA LYS A 259 5.42 -22.26 20.45
C LYS A 259 6.73 -21.53 20.73
N GLU A 260 7.25 -20.80 19.75
CA GLU A 260 8.55 -20.15 19.84
C GLU A 260 8.45 -18.63 19.92
N TYR A 261 7.69 -18.00 18.99
CA TYR A 261 7.68 -16.53 18.85
C TYR A 261 6.78 -15.84 19.88
N LEU A 262 5.55 -16.35 20.11
CA LEU A 262 4.61 -15.75 21.07
C LEU A 262 5.19 -15.65 22.50
N PRO A 263 5.87 -16.67 23.06
CA PRO A 263 6.49 -16.53 24.38
C PRO A 263 7.57 -15.45 24.46
N LYS A 264 8.18 -15.08 23.34
CA LYS A 264 9.22 -14.04 23.21
C LYS A 264 8.67 -12.67 22.79
N GLY A 265 7.40 -12.60 22.40
CA GLY A 265 6.72 -11.35 22.09
C GLY A 265 6.74 -10.39 23.27
N ARG A 266 6.75 -9.09 22.96
CA ARG A 266 6.74 -8.04 24.00
C ARG A 266 5.33 -7.79 24.54
N ASP A 267 5.25 -7.32 25.79
CA ASP A 267 3.99 -6.92 26.43
C ASP A 267 3.66 -5.43 26.16
N THR A 268 4.63 -4.66 25.70
CA THR A 268 4.49 -3.25 25.34
C THR A 268 3.91 -3.07 23.94
N ASP A 269 3.28 -1.91 23.68
CA ASP A 269 2.53 -1.66 22.46
C ASP A 269 3.35 -0.91 21.39
N GLY A 270 4.08 0.13 21.79
CA GLY A 270 4.78 1.04 20.88
C GLY A 270 6.22 0.64 20.54
N TYR A 271 6.76 1.27 19.51
CA TYR A 271 8.16 1.09 19.08
C TYR A 271 9.17 1.68 20.08
N ASN A 272 8.79 2.69 20.88
CA ASN A 272 9.64 3.28 21.93
C ASN A 272 10.25 2.26 22.89
N SER A 273 9.67 1.07 23.00
CA SER A 273 10.18 -0.01 23.85
C SER A 273 11.21 -0.93 23.18
N LEU A 274 11.44 -0.76 21.87
CA LEU A 274 12.44 -1.53 21.13
C LEU A 274 13.82 -0.86 21.24
N PRO A 275 14.92 -1.61 21.04
CA PRO A 275 16.23 -1.01 20.83
C PRO A 275 16.18 0.01 19.69
N ASN A 276 16.68 1.22 19.91
CA ASN A 276 16.61 2.35 18.96
C ASN A 276 15.19 2.67 18.46
N GLY A 277 14.16 2.26 19.21
CA GLY A 277 12.76 2.30 18.75
C GLY A 277 12.25 3.70 18.40
N ASN A 278 12.74 4.75 19.07
CA ASN A 278 12.39 6.14 18.74
C ASN A 278 12.98 6.56 17.38
N GLU A 279 14.20 6.14 17.06
CA GLU A 279 14.83 6.41 15.76
C GLU A 279 14.13 5.64 14.64
N ILE A 280 13.85 4.36 14.86
CA ILE A 280 13.10 3.51 13.92
C ILE A 280 11.73 4.14 13.64
N TYR A 281 11.00 4.56 14.69
CA TYR A 281 9.72 5.20 14.51
C TYR A 281 9.83 6.55 13.78
N GLY A 282 10.85 7.35 14.11
CA GLY A 282 11.14 8.59 13.39
C GLY A 282 11.39 8.37 11.90
N TYR A 283 12.11 7.30 11.54
CA TYR A 283 12.28 6.88 10.14
C TYR A 283 10.92 6.54 9.49
N TYR A 284 10.08 5.71 10.12
CA TYR A 284 8.77 5.37 9.56
C TYR A 284 7.88 6.60 9.37
N VAL A 285 7.87 7.52 10.34
CA VAL A 285 7.13 8.79 10.21
C VAL A 285 7.62 9.59 8.99
N LYS A 286 8.95 9.72 8.81
CA LYS A 286 9.54 10.40 7.65
C LYS A 286 9.17 9.71 6.33
N SER A 287 9.35 8.40 6.26
CA SER A 287 9.09 7.60 5.05
C SER A 287 7.62 7.63 4.64
N TRP A 288 6.69 7.40 5.57
CA TRP A 288 5.26 7.38 5.29
C TRP A 288 4.65 8.76 5.04
N THR A 289 5.15 9.82 5.70
CA THR A 289 4.65 11.18 5.48
C THR A 289 5.42 11.94 4.40
N THR A 290 6.58 11.46 4.00
CA THR A 290 7.51 12.13 3.09
C THR A 290 7.84 13.57 3.50
N THR A 291 7.83 13.84 4.82
CA THR A 291 8.13 15.15 5.42
C THR A 291 9.17 15.01 6.55
N LYS A 292 9.69 16.15 7.00
CA LYS A 292 10.64 16.23 8.13
C LYS A 292 9.97 16.50 9.48
N LYS A 293 8.64 16.37 9.56
CA LYS A 293 7.90 16.61 10.81
C LYS A 293 8.21 15.52 11.82
N SER A 294 8.45 15.94 13.08
CA SER A 294 8.62 14.99 14.17
C SER A 294 7.29 14.34 14.60
N PRO A 295 7.33 13.17 15.27
CA PRO A 295 6.14 12.57 15.88
C PRO A 295 5.36 13.54 16.78
N GLU A 296 6.06 14.38 17.56
CA GLU A 296 5.45 15.37 18.47
C GLU A 296 4.72 16.46 17.72
N GLU A 297 5.30 16.98 16.63
CA GLU A 297 4.66 17.97 15.78
C GLU A 297 3.39 17.40 15.14
N ILE A 298 3.44 16.14 14.66
CA ILE A 298 2.30 15.46 14.07
C ILE A 298 1.20 15.20 15.09
N ASN A 299 1.56 14.75 16.31
CA ASN A 299 0.61 14.58 17.40
C ASN A 299 -0.13 15.89 17.72
N LYS A 300 0.61 17.01 17.84
CA LYS A 300 0.03 18.34 18.09
C LYS A 300 -0.94 18.75 16.96
N ILE A 301 -0.56 18.52 15.69
CA ILE A 301 -1.45 18.75 14.55
C ILE A 301 -2.71 17.90 14.71
N GLY A 302 -2.57 16.63 15.05
CA GLY A 302 -3.68 15.72 15.27
C GLY A 302 -4.67 16.24 16.33
N GLN A 303 -4.16 16.64 17.50
CA GLN A 303 -4.98 17.21 18.59
C GLN A 303 -5.74 18.47 18.14
N GLN A 304 -5.07 19.37 17.42
CA GLN A 304 -5.69 20.59 16.89
C GLN A 304 -6.80 20.26 15.88
N GLN A 305 -6.57 19.30 14.99
CA GLN A 305 -7.56 18.87 14.01
C GLN A 305 -8.78 18.19 14.68
N VAL A 306 -8.54 17.33 15.68
CA VAL A 306 -9.62 16.71 16.46
C VAL A 306 -10.48 17.77 17.14
N ALA A 307 -9.87 18.75 17.82
CA ALA A 307 -10.61 19.82 18.49
C ALA A 307 -11.46 20.65 17.51
N MET A 308 -10.92 21.00 16.35
CA MET A 308 -11.63 21.73 15.30
C MET A 308 -12.81 20.92 14.76
N LEU A 309 -12.60 19.64 14.47
CA LEU A 309 -13.65 18.77 13.93
C LEU A 309 -14.76 18.50 14.94
N ARG A 310 -14.45 18.33 16.22
CA ARG A 310 -15.47 18.23 17.29
C ARG A 310 -16.35 19.46 17.33
N ALA A 311 -15.78 20.66 17.19
CA ALA A 311 -16.56 21.89 17.13
C ALA A 311 -17.51 21.96 15.92
N GLU A 312 -17.08 21.43 14.76
CA GLU A 312 -17.95 21.34 13.57
C GLU A 312 -19.05 20.26 13.73
N MET A 313 -18.73 19.10 14.32
CA MET A 313 -19.71 18.06 14.64
C MET A 313 -20.77 18.56 15.63
N GLU A 314 -20.38 19.38 16.59
CA GLU A 314 -21.32 20.02 17.54
C GLU A 314 -22.35 20.92 16.82
N LYS A 315 -21.92 21.65 15.78
CA LYS A 315 -22.84 22.44 14.94
C LYS A 315 -23.83 21.54 14.19
N VAL A 316 -23.38 20.39 13.68
CA VAL A 316 -24.27 19.43 13.02
C VAL A 316 -25.26 18.83 14.01
N LYS A 317 -24.82 18.49 15.22
CA LYS A 317 -25.67 18.01 16.31
C LYS A 317 -26.81 19.02 16.60
N GLN A 318 -26.48 20.31 16.69
CA GLN A 318 -27.46 21.38 16.88
C GLN A 318 -28.43 21.50 15.69
N GLN A 319 -27.95 21.40 14.45
CA GLN A 319 -28.79 21.42 13.25
C GLN A 319 -29.82 20.27 13.21
N VAL A 320 -29.42 19.10 13.70
CA VAL A 320 -30.28 17.91 13.80
C VAL A 320 -31.29 18.04 14.96
N GLY A 321 -31.03 18.96 15.90
CA GLY A 321 -31.88 19.17 17.09
C GLY A 321 -31.61 18.14 18.21
N PHE A 322 -30.46 17.49 18.22
CA PHE A 322 -30.08 16.53 19.27
C PHE A 322 -29.62 17.28 20.54
N THR A 323 -30.18 16.93 21.69
CA THR A 323 -29.96 17.64 22.97
C THR A 323 -28.91 17.02 23.88
N GLY A 324 -28.45 15.79 23.59
CA GLY A 324 -27.42 15.10 24.36
C GLY A 324 -26.01 15.64 24.13
N THR A 325 -25.00 14.96 24.70
CA THR A 325 -23.60 15.23 24.48
C THR A 325 -23.18 14.90 23.04
N LEU A 326 -21.98 15.33 22.61
CA LEU A 326 -21.47 14.99 21.28
C LEU A 326 -21.22 13.47 21.15
N GLU A 327 -20.73 12.82 22.20
CA GLU A 327 -20.50 11.37 22.25
C GLU A 327 -21.82 10.59 22.10
N GLU A 328 -22.89 11.06 22.76
CA GLU A 328 -24.23 10.49 22.60
C GLU A 328 -24.75 10.70 21.18
N PHE A 329 -24.51 11.86 20.57
CA PHE A 329 -24.88 12.12 19.18
C PHE A 329 -24.13 11.22 18.20
N ILE A 330 -22.80 11.08 18.36
CA ILE A 330 -21.96 10.17 17.56
C ILE A 330 -22.50 8.71 17.66
N THR A 331 -22.99 8.32 18.83
CA THR A 331 -23.62 7.01 19.02
C THR A 331 -25.01 6.94 18.40
N TYR A 332 -25.81 7.98 18.58
CA TYR A 332 -27.18 8.06 18.06
C TYR A 332 -27.24 7.91 16.53
N VAL A 333 -26.37 8.59 15.80
CA VAL A 333 -26.38 8.55 14.32
C VAL A 333 -26.06 7.16 13.74
N LYS A 334 -25.54 6.23 14.54
CA LYS A 334 -25.34 4.82 14.10
C LYS A 334 -26.68 4.11 13.80
N THR A 335 -27.71 4.46 14.51
CA THR A 335 -29.01 3.76 14.49
C THR A 335 -30.18 4.63 14.07
N ASP A 336 -29.94 5.93 13.81
CA ASP A 336 -31.02 6.82 13.34
C ASP A 336 -31.49 6.38 11.95
N PRO A 337 -32.79 6.06 11.77
CA PRO A 337 -33.32 5.67 10.46
C PRO A 337 -33.12 6.73 9.36
N LYS A 338 -32.99 8.01 9.72
CA LYS A 338 -32.70 9.08 8.76
C LYS A 338 -31.27 8.96 8.16
N ALA A 339 -30.37 8.36 8.90
CA ALA A 339 -29.01 8.07 8.41
C ALA A 339 -28.96 6.86 7.48
N MET A 340 -30.01 6.02 7.43
CA MET A 340 -30.09 4.77 6.65
C MET A 340 -31.29 4.80 5.67
N PRO A 341 -31.26 5.69 4.65
CA PRO A 341 -32.43 5.92 3.80
C PRO A 341 -32.68 4.85 2.73
N TYR A 342 -31.72 3.93 2.51
CA TYR A 342 -31.74 2.98 1.40
C TYR A 342 -32.45 1.67 1.76
N LYS A 343 -33.04 1.02 0.75
CA LYS A 343 -33.75 -0.27 0.89
C LYS A 343 -33.06 -1.42 0.18
N THR A 344 -32.40 -1.13 -0.94
CA THR A 344 -31.75 -2.13 -1.80
C THR A 344 -30.34 -1.69 -2.18
N SER A 345 -29.49 -2.64 -2.58
CA SER A 345 -28.16 -2.34 -3.14
C SER A 345 -28.25 -1.40 -4.34
N LYS A 346 -29.29 -1.55 -5.17
CA LYS A 346 -29.52 -0.67 -6.31
C LYS A 346 -29.75 0.78 -5.88
N ASP A 347 -30.48 0.99 -4.77
CA ASP A 347 -30.74 2.35 -4.26
C ASP A 347 -29.45 3.01 -3.80
N VAL A 348 -28.56 2.28 -3.12
CA VAL A 348 -27.24 2.79 -2.70
C VAL A 348 -26.39 3.15 -3.91
N LEU A 349 -26.28 2.23 -4.91
CA LEU A 349 -25.51 2.50 -6.13
C LEU A 349 -26.09 3.68 -6.92
N ASN A 350 -27.41 3.83 -6.98
CA ASN A 350 -28.07 4.99 -7.58
C ASN A 350 -27.75 6.29 -6.80
N GLY A 351 -27.67 6.22 -5.48
CA GLY A 351 -27.24 7.33 -4.63
C GLY A 351 -25.83 7.81 -5.01
N PHE A 352 -24.86 6.89 -5.14
CA PHE A 352 -23.52 7.23 -5.62
C PHE A 352 -23.51 7.81 -7.05
N ASN A 353 -24.30 7.24 -7.99
CA ASN A 353 -24.43 7.79 -9.34
C ASN A 353 -25.07 9.20 -9.34
N SER A 354 -25.95 9.48 -8.40
CA SER A 354 -26.53 10.82 -8.24
C SER A 354 -25.47 11.84 -7.80
N ILE A 355 -24.52 11.45 -6.95
CA ILE A 355 -23.38 12.30 -6.58
C ILE A 355 -22.55 12.61 -7.83
N LEU A 356 -22.20 11.59 -8.65
CA LEU A 356 -21.48 11.79 -9.91
C LEU A 356 -22.21 12.79 -10.82
N THR A 357 -23.51 12.62 -11.00
CA THR A 357 -24.33 13.52 -11.82
C THR A 357 -24.28 14.96 -11.29
N LYS A 358 -24.35 15.15 -9.97
CA LYS A 358 -24.34 16.45 -9.31
C LYS A 358 -23.01 17.18 -9.47
N ILE A 359 -21.86 16.47 -9.38
CA ILE A 359 -20.53 17.09 -9.44
C ILE A 359 -20.04 17.30 -10.87
N THR A 360 -20.46 16.48 -11.84
CA THR A 360 -19.95 16.49 -13.23
C THR A 360 -19.95 17.86 -13.90
N PRO A 361 -21.01 18.71 -13.80
CA PRO A 361 -20.99 20.05 -14.40
C PRO A 361 -19.92 20.96 -13.83
N LYS A 362 -19.55 20.74 -12.56
CA LYS A 362 -18.59 21.59 -11.83
C LYS A 362 -17.14 21.14 -12.00
N LEU A 363 -16.90 19.91 -12.47
CA LEU A 363 -15.53 19.40 -12.67
C LEU A 363 -14.71 20.29 -13.59
N LYS A 364 -15.30 20.82 -14.66
CA LYS A 364 -14.62 21.71 -15.61
C LYS A 364 -14.15 23.06 -15.02
N THR A 365 -14.72 23.48 -13.90
CA THR A 365 -14.27 24.69 -13.19
C THR A 365 -13.12 24.40 -12.22
N MET A 366 -12.87 23.13 -11.94
CA MET A 366 -11.88 22.67 -10.98
C MET A 366 -10.71 21.92 -11.60
N PHE A 367 -10.85 21.46 -12.85
CA PHE A 367 -9.84 20.69 -13.58
C PHE A 367 -9.92 21.01 -15.08
N ASN A 368 -8.78 21.26 -15.73
CA ASN A 368 -8.73 21.39 -17.19
C ASN A 368 -8.47 20.03 -17.86
N VAL A 369 -7.80 19.09 -17.15
CA VAL A 369 -7.46 17.75 -17.65
C VAL A 369 -8.38 16.72 -17.00
N THR A 370 -8.92 15.82 -17.80
CA THR A 370 -9.78 14.71 -17.36
C THR A 370 -9.18 13.35 -17.75
N PRO A 371 -9.28 12.32 -16.92
CA PRO A 371 -8.89 10.96 -17.29
C PRO A 371 -9.67 10.44 -18.49
N LYS A 372 -9.01 9.65 -19.33
CA LYS A 372 -9.62 8.92 -20.44
C LYS A 372 -10.15 7.54 -20.01
N THR A 373 -9.56 6.98 -18.98
CA THR A 373 -9.96 5.70 -18.38
C THR A 373 -11.39 5.80 -17.90
N LYS A 374 -12.24 4.86 -18.34
CA LYS A 374 -13.64 4.77 -17.92
C LYS A 374 -13.74 4.48 -16.43
N PHE A 375 -14.84 4.92 -15.83
CA PHE A 375 -15.14 4.74 -14.42
C PHE A 375 -16.46 4.01 -14.23
N GLU A 376 -16.50 3.09 -13.28
CA GLU A 376 -17.71 2.35 -12.90
C GLU A 376 -17.83 2.24 -11.38
N ILE A 377 -19.08 2.21 -10.89
CA ILE A 377 -19.42 1.92 -9.50
C ILE A 377 -20.06 0.55 -9.45
N ARG A 378 -19.54 -0.35 -8.63
CA ARG A 378 -20.04 -1.72 -8.51
C ARG A 378 -20.22 -2.13 -7.05
N GLN A 379 -21.21 -2.98 -6.81
CA GLN A 379 -21.26 -3.72 -5.55
C GLN A 379 -20.07 -4.69 -5.49
N THR A 380 -19.48 -4.79 -4.30
CA THR A 380 -18.44 -5.79 -4.03
C THR A 380 -19.00 -7.20 -4.23
N GLU A 381 -18.21 -8.12 -4.75
CA GLU A 381 -18.63 -9.49 -5.00
C GLU A 381 -19.00 -10.20 -3.69
N LYS A 382 -20.07 -10.97 -3.71
CA LYS A 382 -20.66 -11.57 -2.50
C LYS A 382 -19.70 -12.39 -1.65
N PHE A 383 -18.73 -13.07 -2.28
CA PHE A 383 -17.80 -13.94 -1.56
C PHE A 383 -16.81 -13.17 -0.65
N ARG A 384 -16.53 -11.89 -0.96
CA ARG A 384 -15.64 -11.03 -0.15
C ARG A 384 -16.35 -9.86 0.52
N GLU A 385 -17.62 -9.65 0.22
CA GLU A 385 -18.38 -8.47 0.63
C GLU A 385 -18.44 -8.27 2.16
N ALA A 386 -18.52 -9.38 2.92
CA ALA A 386 -18.62 -9.31 4.38
C ALA A 386 -17.34 -8.82 5.08
N SER A 387 -16.18 -8.91 4.41
CA SER A 387 -14.87 -8.54 4.96
C SER A 387 -14.20 -7.38 4.20
N ALA A 388 -14.74 -6.98 3.05
CA ALA A 388 -14.18 -5.92 2.24
C ALA A 388 -14.52 -4.53 2.81
N SER A 389 -13.58 -3.60 2.66
CA SER A 389 -13.86 -2.17 2.72
C SER A 389 -14.26 -1.67 1.32
N ALA A 390 -14.87 -0.50 1.25
CA ALA A 390 -15.00 0.22 0.00
C ALA A 390 -13.61 0.57 -0.54
N GLU A 391 -13.40 0.39 -1.85
CA GLU A 391 -12.08 0.52 -2.47
C GLU A 391 -12.17 0.92 -3.94
N TYR A 392 -11.15 1.61 -4.42
CA TYR A 392 -10.96 1.86 -5.84
C TYR A 392 -9.92 0.89 -6.43
N ILE A 393 -10.31 0.18 -7.48
CA ILE A 393 -9.39 -0.65 -8.28
C ILE A 393 -9.08 0.07 -9.59
N PRO A 394 -7.80 0.38 -9.88
CA PRO A 394 -7.42 1.08 -11.10
C PRO A 394 -7.82 0.34 -12.37
N GLY A 395 -8.19 1.11 -13.39
CA GLY A 395 -8.35 0.60 -14.75
C GLY A 395 -7.00 0.26 -15.39
N THR A 396 -7.03 -0.06 -16.69
CA THR A 396 -5.80 -0.26 -17.45
C THR A 396 -5.51 0.96 -18.32
N PRO A 397 -4.22 1.37 -18.45
CA PRO A 397 -3.83 2.53 -19.26
C PRO A 397 -4.22 2.42 -20.75
N ASP A 398 -4.45 1.20 -21.26
CA ASP A 398 -4.92 0.92 -22.63
C ASP A 398 -6.45 1.04 -22.78
N GLY A 399 -7.15 1.40 -21.70
CA GLY A 399 -8.60 1.61 -21.67
C GLY A 399 -9.46 0.33 -21.78
N LYS A 400 -8.85 -0.87 -21.79
CA LYS A 400 -9.60 -2.13 -21.93
C LYS A 400 -10.39 -2.49 -20.66
N ARG A 401 -9.93 -2.05 -19.51
CA ARG A 401 -10.62 -2.23 -18.24
C ARG A 401 -10.88 -0.86 -17.60
N ALA A 402 -12.13 -0.62 -17.20
CA ALA A 402 -12.49 0.57 -16.43
C ALA A 402 -11.87 0.55 -15.04
N GLY A 403 -11.65 1.72 -14.46
CA GLY A 403 -11.45 1.86 -13.02
C GLY A 403 -12.77 1.62 -12.30
N ILE A 404 -12.74 0.88 -11.20
CA ILE A 404 -13.94 0.45 -10.50
C ILE A 404 -13.88 0.88 -9.04
N PHE A 405 -14.91 1.60 -8.63
CA PHE A 405 -15.19 1.84 -7.22
C PHE A 405 -16.11 0.73 -6.71
N TYR A 406 -15.58 -0.13 -5.85
CA TYR A 406 -16.32 -1.20 -5.20
C TYR A 406 -16.94 -0.75 -3.89
N VAL A 407 -18.23 -1.07 -3.72
CA VAL A 407 -19.00 -0.73 -2.52
C VAL A 407 -19.52 -2.02 -1.89
N PRO A 408 -19.08 -2.40 -0.68
CA PRO A 408 -19.61 -3.56 0.02
C PRO A 408 -21.01 -3.22 0.60
N LEU A 409 -21.99 -4.05 0.28
CA LEU A 409 -23.39 -3.86 0.65
C LEU A 409 -23.99 -5.18 1.21
N PRO A 410 -23.41 -5.76 2.28
CA PRO A 410 -23.91 -7.01 2.85
C PRO A 410 -25.36 -6.90 3.32
N ASP A 411 -25.75 -5.74 3.84
CA ASP A 411 -27.13 -5.36 4.16
C ASP A 411 -27.36 -3.89 3.77
N PRO A 412 -27.91 -3.62 2.58
CA PRO A 412 -28.12 -2.25 2.11
C PRO A 412 -29.07 -1.43 2.98
N THR A 413 -29.94 -2.07 3.78
CA THR A 413 -30.85 -1.36 4.69
C THR A 413 -30.13 -0.75 5.88
N LYS A 414 -28.89 -1.19 6.14
CA LYS A 414 -27.98 -0.67 7.17
C LYS A 414 -26.91 0.26 6.61
N PHE A 415 -26.95 0.57 5.31
CA PHE A 415 -26.01 1.52 4.74
C PHE A 415 -26.23 2.91 5.33
N ASN A 416 -25.30 3.34 6.15
CA ASN A 416 -25.40 4.57 6.93
C ASN A 416 -24.60 5.70 6.24
N VAL A 417 -25.30 6.78 5.83
CA VAL A 417 -24.68 7.92 5.13
C VAL A 417 -23.72 8.72 6.02
N THR A 418 -23.85 8.62 7.36
CA THR A 418 -22.90 9.24 8.30
C THR A 418 -21.58 8.49 8.42
N SER A 419 -21.45 7.38 7.71
CA SER A 419 -20.17 6.71 7.48
C SER A 419 -19.44 7.24 6.24
N GLY A 420 -19.87 8.38 5.67
CA GLY A 420 -19.11 9.12 4.69
C GLY A 420 -19.51 8.90 3.23
N MET A 421 -20.79 8.77 2.87
CA MET A 421 -21.18 8.47 1.47
C MET A 421 -20.69 9.50 0.44
N GLU A 422 -20.96 10.79 0.62
CA GLU A 422 -20.53 11.85 -0.31
C GLU A 422 -19.00 12.03 -0.26
N SER A 423 -18.39 11.97 0.93
CA SER A 423 -16.93 12.07 1.09
C SER A 423 -16.20 10.85 0.54
N LEU A 424 -16.71 9.65 0.77
CA LEU A 424 -16.16 8.40 0.23
C LEU A 424 -16.16 8.40 -1.31
N PHE A 425 -17.24 8.92 -1.93
CA PHE A 425 -17.28 9.09 -3.38
C PHE A 425 -16.17 10.02 -3.87
N LEU A 426 -15.97 11.16 -3.20
CA LEU A 426 -14.90 12.10 -3.56
C LEU A 426 -13.51 11.50 -3.34
N HIS A 427 -13.35 10.60 -2.38
CA HIS A 427 -12.11 9.91 -2.07
C HIS A 427 -11.77 8.82 -3.10
N GLU A 428 -12.66 7.84 -3.25
CA GLU A 428 -12.39 6.65 -4.07
C GLU A 428 -12.58 6.92 -5.57
N ALA A 429 -13.54 7.77 -5.91
CA ALA A 429 -13.96 8.01 -7.26
C ALA A 429 -13.39 9.31 -7.85
N ILE A 430 -14.25 10.30 -8.06
CA ILE A 430 -13.98 11.54 -8.79
C ILE A 430 -14.18 12.74 -7.84
N PRO A 431 -13.14 13.57 -7.66
CA PRO A 431 -11.83 13.60 -8.31
C PRO A 431 -10.69 12.90 -7.53
N GLY A 432 -11.00 11.95 -6.63
CA GLY A 432 -10.03 11.26 -5.80
C GLY A 432 -9.17 10.24 -6.53
N HIS A 433 -9.12 9.00 -6.00
CA HIS A 433 -8.22 7.96 -6.50
C HIS A 433 -8.37 7.66 -7.99
N HIS A 434 -9.61 7.51 -8.50
CA HIS A 434 -9.80 7.26 -9.93
C HIS A 434 -9.15 8.34 -10.78
N TYR A 435 -9.35 9.60 -10.41
CA TYR A 435 -8.86 10.73 -11.19
C TYR A 435 -7.33 10.80 -11.18
N GLN A 436 -6.73 10.75 -9.99
CA GLN A 436 -5.29 10.86 -9.79
C GLN A 436 -4.53 9.69 -10.44
N VAL A 437 -4.95 8.44 -10.15
CA VAL A 437 -4.26 7.24 -10.63
C VAL A 437 -4.39 7.10 -12.15
N SER A 438 -5.57 7.40 -12.70
CA SER A 438 -5.77 7.35 -14.15
C SER A 438 -4.91 8.37 -14.89
N LEU A 439 -4.87 9.64 -14.45
CA LEU A 439 -4.01 10.66 -15.05
C LEU A 439 -2.53 10.30 -14.98
N GLN A 440 -2.07 9.75 -13.85
CA GLN A 440 -0.70 9.29 -13.67
C GLN A 440 -0.37 8.15 -14.64
N GLN A 441 -1.22 7.14 -14.75
CA GLN A 441 -0.98 5.97 -15.61
C GLN A 441 -1.11 6.29 -17.10
N GLU A 442 -1.97 7.23 -17.48
CA GLU A 442 -2.15 7.71 -18.85
C GLU A 442 -1.00 8.59 -19.35
N ASN A 443 -0.24 9.21 -18.45
CA ASN A 443 0.86 10.09 -18.79
C ASN A 443 2.10 9.29 -19.25
N THR A 444 2.17 9.02 -20.55
CA THR A 444 3.27 8.26 -21.18
C THR A 444 4.60 9.02 -21.22
N LYS A 445 4.63 10.31 -20.87
CA LYS A 445 5.87 11.12 -20.76
C LYS A 445 6.59 10.83 -19.45
N LEU A 446 5.88 10.31 -18.43
CA LEU A 446 6.51 9.94 -17.17
C LEU A 446 7.34 8.66 -17.33
N PRO A 447 8.53 8.58 -16.72
CA PRO A 447 9.24 7.33 -16.54
C PRO A 447 8.35 6.30 -15.84
N LYS A 448 8.49 5.02 -16.21
CA LYS A 448 7.61 3.96 -15.69
C LYS A 448 7.62 3.87 -14.16
N PHE A 449 8.75 4.10 -13.50
CA PHE A 449 8.83 4.05 -12.04
C PHE A 449 7.96 5.13 -11.36
N MET A 450 7.78 6.29 -11.98
CA MET A 450 6.83 7.32 -11.51
C MET A 450 5.41 7.00 -11.96
N ARG A 451 5.25 6.48 -13.18
CA ARG A 451 3.95 6.16 -13.76
C ARG A 451 3.18 5.13 -12.95
N PHE A 452 3.90 4.19 -12.32
CA PHE A 452 3.35 3.13 -11.47
C PHE A 452 3.80 3.23 -10.00
N GLY A 453 4.53 4.31 -9.65
CA GLY A 453 4.97 4.57 -8.30
C GLY A 453 3.85 5.09 -7.39
N TRP A 454 4.02 4.89 -6.09
CA TRP A 454 3.07 5.31 -5.08
C TRP A 454 3.77 5.86 -3.85
N PHE A 455 3.38 7.06 -3.43
CA PHE A 455 3.73 7.64 -2.14
C PHE A 455 2.43 7.87 -1.36
N GLY A 456 2.24 7.13 -0.25
CA GLY A 456 0.98 7.14 0.49
C GLY A 456 0.54 8.54 0.93
N ALA A 457 1.47 9.37 1.39
CA ALA A 457 1.14 10.74 1.79
C ALA A 457 0.59 11.60 0.63
N TYR A 458 1.02 11.34 -0.59
CA TYR A 458 0.47 12.04 -1.76
C TYR A 458 -0.84 11.43 -2.23
N GLY A 459 -0.87 10.11 -2.50
CA GLY A 459 -2.05 9.48 -3.10
C GLY A 459 -3.28 9.52 -2.17
N GLU A 460 -3.08 9.10 -0.91
CA GLU A 460 -4.12 9.18 0.13
C GLU A 460 -4.41 10.63 0.54
N GLY A 461 -3.34 11.45 0.58
CA GLY A 461 -3.46 12.88 0.86
C GLY A 461 -4.29 13.61 -0.19
N TRP A 462 -4.11 13.29 -1.48
CA TRP A 462 -4.92 13.82 -2.57
C TRP A 462 -6.39 13.41 -2.42
N ALA A 463 -6.66 12.10 -2.26
CA ALA A 463 -8.02 11.60 -2.10
C ALA A 463 -8.73 12.24 -0.88
N HIS A 464 -8.02 12.35 0.24
CA HIS A 464 -8.53 13.00 1.44
C HIS A 464 -8.68 14.54 1.30
N TYR A 465 -7.83 15.19 0.49
CA TYR A 465 -8.02 16.59 0.10
C TYR A 465 -9.28 16.76 -0.75
N CYS A 466 -9.55 15.83 -1.67
CA CYS A 466 -10.75 15.87 -2.50
C CYS A 466 -12.06 15.85 -1.69
N GLU A 467 -12.08 15.16 -0.54
CA GLU A 467 -13.22 15.22 0.39
C GLU A 467 -13.53 16.67 0.82
N THR A 468 -12.49 17.50 0.99
CA THR A 468 -12.68 18.91 1.40
C THR A 468 -13.28 19.80 0.31
N LEU A 469 -13.36 19.32 -0.93
CA LEU A 469 -13.96 20.04 -2.07
C LEU A 469 -15.48 19.86 -2.14
N GLY A 470 -16.07 19.10 -1.23
CA GLY A 470 -17.52 18.86 -1.22
C GLY A 470 -18.39 20.12 -1.28
N PRO A 471 -18.12 21.18 -0.48
CA PRO A 471 -18.88 22.44 -0.55
C PRO A 471 -18.81 23.11 -1.93
N GLU A 472 -17.67 23.12 -2.60
CA GLU A 472 -17.51 23.66 -3.96
C GLU A 472 -18.33 22.87 -4.98
N PHE A 473 -18.47 21.56 -4.77
CA PHE A 473 -19.34 20.70 -5.57
C PHE A 473 -20.82 20.80 -5.18
N GLY A 474 -21.16 21.50 -4.07
CA GLY A 474 -22.52 21.61 -3.54
C GLY A 474 -22.97 20.35 -2.81
N LEU A 475 -22.04 19.56 -2.29
CA LEU A 475 -22.26 18.42 -1.40
C LEU A 475 -22.30 18.88 0.06
N TYR A 476 -22.58 17.95 0.98
CA TYR A 476 -22.66 18.17 2.45
C TYR A 476 -23.74 19.17 2.85
N THR A 477 -24.80 19.33 2.04
CA THR A 477 -25.94 20.20 2.34
C THR A 477 -26.92 19.53 3.31
N ASP A 478 -26.98 18.20 3.32
CA ASP A 478 -27.69 17.40 4.30
C ASP A 478 -26.83 17.26 5.57
N PRO A 479 -27.36 17.49 6.79
CA PRO A 479 -26.60 17.35 8.04
C PRO A 479 -25.99 15.95 8.23
N TYR A 480 -26.66 14.88 7.81
CA TYR A 480 -26.15 13.51 7.92
C TYR A 480 -25.00 13.26 6.95
N GLN A 481 -25.08 13.76 5.71
CA GLN A 481 -23.95 13.72 4.76
C GLN A 481 -22.77 14.56 5.27
N LYS A 482 -23.05 15.74 5.86
CA LYS A 482 -22.00 16.56 6.50
C LYS A 482 -21.36 15.84 7.68
N MET A 483 -22.16 15.13 8.49
CA MET A 483 -21.64 14.31 9.59
C MET A 483 -20.73 13.19 9.06
N GLY A 484 -21.09 12.57 7.93
CA GLY A 484 -20.27 11.57 7.26
C GLY A 484 -18.90 12.11 6.86
N TYR A 485 -18.86 13.25 6.19
CA TYR A 485 -17.61 13.95 5.87
C TYR A 485 -16.77 14.25 7.11
N LEU A 486 -17.40 14.78 8.17
CA LEU A 486 -16.69 15.09 9.42
C LEU A 486 -16.16 13.83 10.11
N SER A 487 -16.88 12.72 10.02
CA SER A 487 -16.45 11.41 10.55
C SER A 487 -15.19 10.90 9.82
N ASP A 488 -15.15 11.00 8.48
CA ASP A 488 -13.98 10.66 7.69
C ASP A 488 -12.77 11.54 8.02
N GLN A 489 -12.99 12.86 8.13
CA GLN A 489 -11.94 13.78 8.54
C GLN A 489 -11.46 13.49 9.97
N MET A 490 -12.37 13.13 10.88
CA MET A 490 -12.05 12.79 12.27
C MET A 490 -11.22 11.52 12.36
N LEU A 491 -11.57 10.48 11.60
CA LEU A 491 -10.76 9.24 11.55
C LEU A 491 -9.30 9.55 11.24
N ARG A 492 -9.05 10.35 10.20
CA ARG A 492 -7.68 10.70 9.78
C ARG A 492 -6.98 11.65 10.77
N ALA A 493 -7.72 12.45 11.51
CA ALA A 493 -7.17 13.29 12.59
C ALA A 493 -6.79 12.45 13.84
N VAL A 494 -7.66 11.54 14.25
CA VAL A 494 -7.43 10.60 15.36
C VAL A 494 -6.20 9.72 15.11
N ARG A 495 -5.99 9.27 13.87
CA ARG A 495 -4.79 8.52 13.46
C ARG A 495 -3.50 9.24 13.82
N LEU A 496 -3.43 10.57 13.63
CA LEU A 496 -2.24 11.36 13.99
C LEU A 496 -1.94 11.32 15.49
N VAL A 497 -2.98 11.33 16.33
CA VAL A 497 -2.85 11.31 17.79
C VAL A 497 -2.50 9.92 18.29
N VAL A 498 -3.21 8.90 17.79
CA VAL A 498 -3.11 7.52 18.30
C VAL A 498 -1.80 6.86 17.86
N ASP A 499 -1.46 6.91 16.56
CA ASP A 499 -0.23 6.31 16.04
C ASP A 499 1.00 6.89 16.75
N THR A 500 1.12 8.22 16.78
CA THR A 500 2.23 8.89 17.48
C THR A 500 2.19 8.65 18.99
N GLY A 501 1.00 8.60 19.60
CA GLY A 501 0.83 8.35 21.02
C GLY A 501 1.34 6.97 21.44
N ILE A 502 0.98 5.93 20.70
CA ILE A 502 1.42 4.56 20.96
C ILE A 502 2.93 4.44 20.77
N HIS A 503 3.46 4.88 19.64
CA HIS A 503 4.85 4.63 19.28
C HIS A 503 5.86 5.51 20.00
N THR A 504 5.42 6.62 20.62
CA THR A 504 6.23 7.41 21.55
C THR A 504 6.02 7.05 23.02
N GLY A 505 5.19 6.04 23.32
CA GLY A 505 4.91 5.58 24.69
C GLY A 505 4.00 6.49 25.52
N LYS A 506 3.31 7.44 24.87
CA LYS A 506 2.37 8.37 25.54
C LYS A 506 0.96 7.80 25.66
N MET A 507 0.66 6.71 24.95
CA MET A 507 -0.60 5.98 25.01
C MET A 507 -0.34 4.48 24.99
N THR A 508 -1.09 3.75 25.83
CA THR A 508 -1.28 2.29 25.69
C THR A 508 -2.27 1.99 24.59
N ARG A 509 -2.33 0.73 24.13
CA ARG A 509 -3.35 0.27 23.18
C ARG A 509 -4.77 0.54 23.69
N GLU A 510 -5.02 0.29 24.96
CA GLU A 510 -6.33 0.45 25.59
C GLU A 510 -6.76 1.93 25.65
N GLU A 511 -5.84 2.83 26.00
CA GLU A 511 -6.07 4.28 25.96
C GLU A 511 -6.33 4.76 24.53
N ALA A 512 -5.59 4.22 23.56
CA ALA A 512 -5.77 4.50 22.14
C ALA A 512 -7.16 4.08 21.63
N ILE A 513 -7.62 2.88 21.98
CA ILE A 513 -8.97 2.39 21.66
C ILE A 513 -10.04 3.29 22.29
N LYS A 514 -9.88 3.63 23.55
CA LYS A 514 -10.81 4.53 24.25
C LYS A 514 -10.86 5.91 23.59
N TYR A 515 -9.69 6.48 23.26
CA TYR A 515 -9.60 7.78 22.56
C TYR A 515 -10.26 7.70 21.17
N PHE A 516 -10.06 6.61 20.44
CA PHE A 516 -10.67 6.36 19.15
C PHE A 516 -12.19 6.36 19.25
N LEU A 517 -12.76 5.55 20.15
CA LEU A 517 -14.20 5.41 20.36
C LEU A 517 -14.89 6.68 20.89
N SER A 518 -14.18 7.55 21.60
CA SER A 518 -14.71 8.82 22.07
C SER A 518 -14.87 9.89 20.97
N ASN A 519 -14.30 9.65 19.78
CA ASN A 519 -14.30 10.59 18.68
C ASN A 519 -14.94 10.05 17.39
N ILE A 520 -15.07 8.72 17.24
CA ILE A 520 -15.50 8.07 15.99
C ILE A 520 -16.60 7.06 16.28
N SER A 521 -17.57 7.04 15.36
CA SER A 521 -18.75 6.16 15.45
C SER A 521 -18.45 4.74 14.95
N TYR A 522 -17.44 4.05 15.55
CA TYR A 522 -17.11 2.65 15.26
C TYR A 522 -17.62 1.73 16.37
N ASP A 523 -17.82 0.43 16.06
CA ASP A 523 -17.92 -0.60 17.09
C ASP A 523 -16.53 -0.90 17.68
N GLU A 524 -16.52 -1.56 18.85
CA GLU A 524 -15.27 -1.85 19.56
C GLU A 524 -14.34 -2.75 18.76
N GLY A 525 -14.89 -3.74 18.03
CA GLY A 525 -14.09 -4.65 17.21
C GLY A 525 -13.36 -3.93 16.08
N ALA A 526 -14.04 -3.00 15.40
CA ALA A 526 -13.45 -2.18 14.35
C ALA A 526 -12.40 -1.20 14.92
N ALA A 527 -12.66 -0.60 16.09
CA ALA A 527 -11.68 0.26 16.76
C ALA A 527 -10.42 -0.50 17.17
N VAL A 528 -10.58 -1.71 17.71
CA VAL A 528 -9.45 -2.62 18.02
C VAL A 528 -8.64 -2.95 16.77
N ALA A 529 -9.30 -3.32 15.67
CA ALA A 529 -8.63 -3.65 14.42
C ALA A 529 -7.83 -2.46 13.86
N GLU A 530 -8.39 -1.24 13.90
CA GLU A 530 -7.71 -0.02 13.46
C GLU A 530 -6.49 0.31 14.35
N VAL A 531 -6.63 0.26 15.67
CA VAL A 531 -5.50 0.53 16.58
C VAL A 531 -4.39 -0.52 16.42
N GLU A 532 -4.74 -1.79 16.31
CA GLU A 532 -3.77 -2.87 16.07
C GLU A 532 -3.12 -2.79 14.68
N ARG A 533 -3.80 -2.22 13.68
CA ARG A 533 -3.18 -1.86 12.39
C ARG A 533 -2.08 -0.82 12.58
N TYR A 534 -2.30 0.23 13.37
CA TYR A 534 -1.26 1.24 13.63
C TYR A 534 -0.06 0.63 14.35
N MET A 535 -0.30 -0.27 15.32
CA MET A 535 0.77 -1.00 15.99
C MET A 535 1.59 -1.88 15.04
N ALA A 536 0.95 -2.46 14.01
CA ALA A 536 1.57 -3.32 13.01
C ALA A 536 2.31 -2.56 11.91
N MET A 537 1.87 -1.34 11.59
CA MET A 537 2.39 -0.50 10.51
C MET A 537 2.63 0.94 11.01
N PRO A 538 3.67 1.14 11.82
CA PRO A 538 3.95 2.44 12.43
C PRO A 538 4.11 3.54 11.39
N GLY A 539 3.46 4.67 11.61
CA GLY A 539 3.53 5.84 10.74
C GLY A 539 2.67 5.79 9.48
N GLN A 540 2.21 4.60 9.02
CA GLN A 540 1.42 4.49 7.78
C GLN A 540 0.14 5.34 7.83
N ALA A 541 -0.55 5.31 8.95
CA ALA A 541 -1.81 6.01 9.15
C ALA A 541 -1.69 7.54 9.11
N LEU A 542 -0.49 8.08 9.24
CA LEU A 542 -0.22 9.53 9.29
C LEU A 542 -0.29 10.18 7.91
N GLY A 543 0.06 9.44 6.85
CA GLY A 543 0.19 9.96 5.49
C GLY A 543 -1.08 10.65 4.99
N TYR A 544 -2.26 10.08 5.26
CA TYR A 544 -3.57 10.60 4.83
C TYR A 544 -3.77 12.08 5.19
N LYS A 545 -3.74 12.38 6.48
CA LYS A 545 -4.02 13.74 6.97
C LYS A 545 -2.88 14.69 6.68
N ILE A 546 -1.63 14.25 6.86
CA ILE A 546 -0.45 15.11 6.60
C ILE A 546 -0.40 15.48 5.12
N GLY A 547 -0.68 14.55 4.22
CA GLY A 547 -0.74 14.82 2.77
C GLY A 547 -1.85 15.81 2.41
N SER A 548 -3.06 15.57 2.90
CA SER A 548 -4.21 16.45 2.65
C SER A 548 -3.97 17.87 3.16
N LEU A 549 -3.45 18.02 4.38
CA LEU A 549 -3.10 19.31 4.95
C LEU A 549 -2.04 20.03 4.11
N ARG A 550 -1.03 19.30 3.60
CA ARG A 550 0.00 19.89 2.76
C ARG A 550 -0.56 20.42 1.43
N ILE A 551 -1.41 19.66 0.75
CA ILE A 551 -2.03 20.12 -0.50
C ILE A 551 -2.91 21.34 -0.23
N ARG A 552 -3.65 21.34 0.86
CA ARG A 552 -4.48 22.48 1.26
C ARG A 552 -3.65 23.72 1.61
N GLU A 553 -2.57 23.57 2.37
CA GLU A 553 -1.61 24.65 2.68
C GLU A 553 -1.03 25.28 1.41
N LEU A 554 -0.67 24.46 0.40
CA LEU A 554 -0.18 24.94 -0.88
C LEU A 554 -1.26 25.73 -1.64
N ARG A 555 -2.50 25.23 -1.65
CA ARG A 555 -3.64 25.93 -2.25
C ARG A 555 -3.84 27.29 -1.61
N GLU A 556 -3.96 27.35 -0.29
CA GLU A 556 -4.19 28.58 0.47
C GLU A 556 -3.03 29.58 0.29
N LYS A 557 -1.79 29.09 0.33
CA LYS A 557 -0.58 29.89 0.10
C LYS A 557 -0.63 30.57 -1.27
N TYR A 558 -0.83 29.79 -2.34
CA TYR A 558 -0.77 30.34 -3.69
C TYR A 558 -2.02 31.12 -4.08
N GLN A 559 -3.18 30.78 -3.52
CA GLN A 559 -4.37 31.61 -3.64
C GLN A 559 -4.14 33.01 -3.06
N LYS A 560 -3.48 33.11 -1.92
CA LYS A 560 -3.10 34.40 -1.32
C LYS A 560 -2.01 35.13 -2.11
N GLU A 561 -0.98 34.39 -2.55
CA GLU A 561 0.22 34.96 -3.20
C GLU A 561 -0.07 35.46 -4.63
N LEU A 562 -0.90 34.75 -5.39
CA LEU A 562 -1.22 35.08 -6.79
C LEU A 562 -2.48 35.96 -6.93
N GLY A 563 -3.33 36.02 -5.88
CA GLY A 563 -4.55 36.82 -5.90
C GLY A 563 -5.43 36.50 -7.12
N ASN A 564 -5.75 37.51 -7.93
CA ASN A 564 -6.59 37.39 -9.13
C ASN A 564 -5.97 36.52 -10.27
N LYS A 565 -4.66 36.23 -10.20
CA LYS A 565 -3.99 35.33 -11.14
C LYS A 565 -4.13 33.84 -10.74
N PHE A 566 -4.59 33.56 -9.52
CA PHE A 566 -4.80 32.17 -9.09
C PHE A 566 -5.96 31.53 -9.84
N ASN A 567 -5.69 30.39 -10.46
CA ASN A 567 -6.70 29.55 -11.10
C ASN A 567 -6.70 28.15 -10.46
N LEU A 568 -7.83 27.75 -9.87
CA LEU A 568 -7.94 26.50 -9.14
C LEU A 568 -7.75 25.27 -10.04
N ALA A 569 -8.27 25.32 -11.27
CA ALA A 569 -8.09 24.21 -12.21
C ALA A 569 -6.61 24.03 -12.59
N SER A 570 -5.90 25.13 -12.87
CA SER A 570 -4.46 25.09 -13.15
C SER A 570 -3.63 24.62 -11.95
N PHE A 571 -4.07 24.97 -10.73
CA PHE A 571 -3.43 24.45 -9.51
C PHE A 571 -3.58 22.94 -9.38
N HIS A 572 -4.79 22.42 -9.55
CA HIS A 572 -5.05 20.97 -9.47
C HIS A 572 -4.35 20.20 -10.58
N ASP A 573 -4.40 20.71 -11.81
CA ASP A 573 -3.70 20.08 -12.94
C ASP A 573 -2.18 20.03 -12.67
N GLU A 574 -1.60 21.11 -12.12
CA GLU A 574 -0.19 21.10 -11.77
C GLU A 574 0.11 20.10 -10.66
N VAL A 575 -0.69 20.03 -9.60
CA VAL A 575 -0.52 19.01 -8.56
C VAL A 575 -0.45 17.63 -9.20
N LEU A 576 -1.36 17.29 -10.13
CA LEU A 576 -1.52 15.96 -10.71
C LEU A 576 -0.58 15.64 -11.89
N SER A 577 0.04 16.64 -12.53
CA SER A 577 0.67 16.51 -13.87
C SER A 577 1.84 15.53 -13.94
N GLN A 578 2.55 15.29 -12.82
CA GLN A 578 3.73 14.42 -12.77
C GLN A 578 3.55 13.18 -11.87
N GLY A 579 2.30 12.78 -11.62
CA GLY A 579 1.97 11.58 -10.84
C GLY A 579 2.18 11.76 -9.35
N CYS A 580 2.34 10.65 -8.64
CA CYS A 580 2.48 10.60 -7.20
C CYS A 580 3.90 10.99 -6.78
N LEU A 581 4.05 11.98 -5.90
CA LEU A 581 5.33 12.59 -5.52
C LEU A 581 5.54 12.57 -4.00
N PRO A 582 6.78 12.49 -3.51
CA PRO A 582 7.07 12.90 -2.14
C PRO A 582 6.62 14.35 -1.91
N LEU A 583 6.05 14.66 -0.74
CA LEU A 583 5.46 15.99 -0.47
C LEU A 583 6.49 17.12 -0.53
N ASP A 584 7.75 16.87 -0.19
CA ASP A 584 8.82 17.86 -0.33
C ASP A 584 9.17 18.14 -1.81
N VAL A 585 9.06 17.12 -2.68
CA VAL A 585 9.20 17.30 -4.13
C VAL A 585 8.00 18.08 -4.68
N LEU A 586 6.78 17.74 -4.24
CA LEU A 586 5.58 18.50 -4.60
C LEU A 586 5.70 19.97 -4.21
N ASN A 587 6.24 20.28 -3.02
CA ASN A 587 6.45 21.67 -2.59
C ASN A 587 7.32 22.45 -3.57
N ARG A 588 8.48 21.88 -3.96
CA ARG A 588 9.41 22.53 -4.92
C ARG A 588 8.76 22.72 -6.28
N LYS A 589 8.05 21.70 -6.76
CA LYS A 589 7.32 21.76 -8.02
C LYS A 589 6.27 22.89 -8.03
N MET A 590 5.47 22.98 -6.99
CA MET A 590 4.42 24.00 -6.87
C MET A 590 5.01 25.42 -6.70
N GLU A 591 6.19 25.54 -6.09
CA GLU A 591 6.91 26.82 -6.04
C GLU A 591 7.36 27.28 -7.43
N LEU A 592 7.89 26.39 -8.26
CA LEU A 592 8.26 26.68 -9.65
C LEU A 592 7.04 27.06 -10.49
N TRP A 593 5.92 26.31 -10.34
CA TRP A 593 4.67 26.65 -11.00
C TRP A 593 4.19 28.05 -10.64
N ALA A 594 4.16 28.39 -9.35
CA ALA A 594 3.68 29.70 -8.90
C ALA A 594 4.55 30.86 -9.42
N LYS A 595 5.87 30.66 -9.55
CA LYS A 595 6.78 31.64 -10.17
C LYS A 595 6.42 31.91 -11.64
N LYS A 596 5.95 30.90 -12.36
CA LYS A 596 5.52 31.05 -13.77
C LYS A 596 4.16 31.74 -13.93
N GLN A 597 3.36 31.84 -12.84
CA GLN A 597 2.04 32.53 -12.84
C GLN A 597 2.15 34.02 -12.50
N LYS A 598 3.29 34.46 -11.93
CA LYS A 598 3.55 35.87 -11.60
C LYS A 598 3.86 36.68 -12.85
#